data_04eb8b880b1621ad8f06fadd71367840
#
_entry.id   04eb8b880b1621ad8f06fadd71367840
#
_cell.length_a   1.000
_cell.length_b   1.000
_cell.length_c   1.000
_cell.angle_alpha   90.00
_cell.angle_beta   90.00
_cell.angle_gamma   90.00
#
_symmetry.space_group_name_H-M   'P 1'
#
loop_
_entity.id
_entity.type
_entity.pdbx_description
1 polymer ?
#
loop_
_entity_poly.entity_id
_entity_poly.type
_entity_poly.pdbx_seq_one_letter_code
_entity_poly.pdbx_strand_id
1 'polypeptide(L)'
;MDIKNLGEVQSFITKDGSEIRELLAHRNSVIRNQSLAEARVPVGASTQEHYHVKTEEIYYLTHGTGRIRIEGESRDVRAGDAIAIPPGTRHKLWNTGAETLRLLCCCAPAYEHDDTVITEPA
;
A
#
# COMPACT_ATOMS: atom_id res chain seq x y z
N MET A 1 23.62 9.54 -6.81
CA MET A 1 22.35 10.12 -6.31
C MET A 1 21.19 9.26 -6.82
N ASP A 2 20.34 8.80 -5.93
CA ASP A 2 19.19 7.95 -6.30
C ASP A 2 17.95 8.80 -6.47
N ILE A 3 17.45 8.88 -7.69
CA ILE A 3 16.22 9.60 -8.03
C ILE A 3 15.40 8.68 -8.92
N LYS A 4 14.15 8.43 -8.56
CA LYS A 4 13.23 7.61 -9.36
C LYS A 4 12.00 8.43 -9.70
N ASN A 5 11.53 8.31 -10.93
CA ASN A 5 10.29 8.94 -11.37
C ASN A 5 9.20 7.89 -11.50
N LEU A 6 8.03 8.17 -10.96
CA LEU A 6 6.90 7.24 -10.98
C LEU A 6 6.56 6.75 -12.38
N GLY A 7 6.67 7.64 -13.39
CA GLY A 7 6.37 7.30 -14.78
C GLY A 7 7.38 6.35 -15.44
N GLU A 8 8.51 6.11 -14.81
CA GLU A 8 9.59 5.26 -15.35
C GLU A 8 9.76 3.95 -14.58
N VAL A 9 9.09 3.82 -13.43
CA VAL A 9 9.18 2.62 -12.59
C VAL A 9 8.22 1.55 -13.07
N GLN A 10 8.72 0.35 -13.26
CA GLN A 10 7.93 -0.80 -13.69
C GLN A 10 7.08 -1.33 -12.53
N SER A 11 5.81 -1.62 -12.83
CA SER A 11 4.88 -2.16 -11.82
C SER A 11 5.01 -3.67 -11.66
N PHE A 12 4.56 -4.16 -10.52
CA PHE A 12 4.39 -5.60 -10.25
C PHE A 12 3.19 -5.79 -9.33
N ILE A 13 2.70 -7.04 -9.25
CA ILE A 13 1.59 -7.39 -8.36
C ILE A 13 2.16 -7.92 -7.06
N THR A 14 1.74 -7.33 -5.94
CA THR A 14 2.18 -7.77 -4.61
C THR A 14 1.33 -8.91 -4.06
N LYS A 15 1.72 -9.36 -2.88
CA LYS A 15 1.08 -10.49 -2.18
C LYS A 15 -0.40 -10.24 -1.91
N ASP A 16 -0.79 -8.98 -1.63
CA ASP A 16 -2.19 -8.60 -1.36
C ASP A 16 -3.03 -8.37 -2.63
N GLY A 17 -2.43 -8.54 -3.81
CA GLY A 17 -3.11 -8.41 -5.10
C GLY A 17 -3.06 -7.00 -5.70
N SER A 18 -2.54 -6.00 -5.00
CA SER A 18 -2.44 -4.65 -5.54
C SER A 18 -1.30 -4.51 -6.55
N GLU A 19 -1.45 -3.56 -7.47
CA GLU A 19 -0.40 -3.19 -8.41
C GLU A 19 0.51 -2.16 -7.77
N ILE A 20 1.80 -2.45 -7.69
CA ILE A 20 2.78 -1.63 -6.98
C ILE A 20 3.85 -1.11 -7.93
N ARG A 21 4.22 0.16 -7.74
CA ARG A 21 5.42 0.77 -8.29
C ARG A 21 6.31 1.18 -7.13
N GLU A 22 7.36 0.39 -6.89
CA GLU A 22 8.31 0.67 -5.81
C GLU A 22 9.25 1.79 -6.24
N LEU A 23 9.18 2.92 -5.58
CA LEU A 23 10.00 4.09 -5.91
C LEU A 23 11.38 3.96 -5.28
N LEU A 24 11.44 3.90 -3.96
CA LEU A 24 12.70 3.83 -3.23
C LEU A 24 12.61 2.80 -2.11
N ALA A 25 13.56 1.88 -2.09
CA ALA A 25 13.75 0.88 -1.03
C ALA A 25 15.22 0.46 -1.02
N HIS A 26 15.60 -0.41 -0.08
CA HIS A 26 16.98 -0.89 -0.02
C HIS A 26 17.40 -1.69 -1.26
N ARG A 27 16.44 -2.26 -1.99
CA ARG A 27 16.69 -3.05 -3.21
C ARG A 27 17.18 -2.21 -4.38
N ASN A 28 16.81 -0.92 -4.43
CA ASN A 28 17.08 -0.07 -5.59
C ASN A 28 17.73 1.28 -5.24
N SER A 29 18.15 1.47 -4.00
CA SER A 29 18.67 2.76 -3.55
C SER A 29 19.51 2.64 -2.28
N VAL A 30 20.01 3.77 -1.80
CA VAL A 30 20.76 3.87 -0.54
C VAL A 30 19.87 3.90 0.71
N ILE A 31 18.56 3.97 0.53
CA ILE A 31 17.60 3.98 1.65
C ILE A 31 17.65 2.64 2.39
N ARG A 32 17.68 2.68 3.72
CA ARG A 32 17.80 1.45 4.53
C ARG A 32 16.67 1.25 5.54
N ASN A 33 16.02 2.31 6.00
CA ASN A 33 15.09 2.24 7.13
C ASN A 33 13.62 2.36 6.73
N GLN A 34 13.34 2.59 5.46
CA GLN A 34 11.98 2.82 4.97
C GLN A 34 11.88 2.50 3.49
N SER A 35 10.65 2.46 2.99
CA SER A 35 10.39 2.38 1.55
C SER A 35 9.23 3.28 1.18
N LEU A 36 9.20 3.69 -0.08
CA LEU A 36 8.12 4.47 -0.68
C LEU A 36 7.70 3.80 -1.98
N ALA A 37 6.40 3.53 -2.09
CA ALA A 37 5.82 2.95 -3.29
C ALA A 37 4.47 3.58 -3.59
N GLU A 38 4.02 3.47 -4.84
CA GLU A 38 2.64 3.78 -5.20
C GLU A 38 1.89 2.47 -5.43
N ALA A 39 0.72 2.34 -4.80
CA ALA A 39 -0.21 1.26 -5.05
C ALA A 39 -1.38 1.76 -5.90
N ARG A 40 -1.88 0.90 -6.77
CA ARG A 40 -3.07 1.15 -7.58
C ARG A 40 -4.03 -0.01 -7.41
N VAL A 41 -5.31 0.34 -7.17
CA VAL A 41 -6.39 -0.63 -7.01
C VAL A 41 -7.43 -0.29 -8.08
N PRO A 42 -7.67 -1.20 -9.04
CA PRO A 42 -8.64 -0.96 -10.11
C PRO A 42 -10.06 -0.76 -9.58
N VAL A 43 -10.92 -0.16 -10.41
CA VAL A 43 -12.36 -0.03 -10.12
C VAL A 43 -12.94 -1.41 -9.83
N GLY A 44 -13.72 -1.51 -8.74
CA GLY A 44 -14.38 -2.74 -8.33
C GLY A 44 -13.48 -3.74 -7.61
N ALA A 45 -12.19 -3.43 -7.45
CA ALA A 45 -11.22 -4.33 -6.81
C ALA A 45 -10.92 -3.90 -5.36
N SER A 46 -10.20 -4.78 -4.67
CA SER A 46 -9.68 -4.53 -3.32
C SER A 46 -8.35 -5.23 -3.14
N THR A 47 -7.61 -4.81 -2.12
CA THR A 47 -6.50 -5.64 -1.61
C THR A 47 -7.08 -6.85 -0.87
N GLN A 48 -6.29 -7.90 -0.70
CA GLN A 48 -6.63 -8.94 0.27
C GLN A 48 -6.35 -8.41 1.68
N GLU A 49 -7.14 -8.84 2.66
CA GLU A 49 -6.86 -8.51 4.06
C GLU A 49 -5.51 -9.09 4.46
N HIS A 50 -4.67 -8.27 5.05
CA HIS A 50 -3.32 -8.66 5.46
C HIS A 50 -2.81 -7.77 6.58
N TYR A 51 -1.68 -8.19 7.17
CA TYR A 51 -0.91 -7.36 8.09
C TYR A 51 0.58 -7.54 7.84
N HIS A 52 1.36 -6.61 8.34
CA HIS A 52 2.81 -6.67 8.32
C HIS A 52 3.29 -6.91 9.76
N VAL A 53 4.19 -7.87 9.95
CA VAL A 53 4.64 -8.26 11.30
C VAL A 53 5.46 -7.14 11.95
N LYS A 54 6.39 -6.56 11.21
CA LYS A 54 7.34 -5.56 11.71
C LYS A 54 7.08 -4.17 11.17
N THR A 55 6.59 -4.08 9.93
CA THR A 55 6.45 -2.80 9.23
C THR A 55 5.28 -1.99 9.79
N GLU A 56 5.59 -0.74 10.13
CA GLU A 56 4.61 0.32 10.30
C GLU A 56 4.36 0.94 8.93
N GLU A 57 3.10 1.22 8.59
CA GLU A 57 2.75 1.72 7.26
C GLU A 57 1.87 2.95 7.33
N ILE A 58 2.08 3.88 6.39
CA ILE A 58 1.17 4.99 6.14
C ILE A 58 0.67 4.86 4.71
N TYR A 59 -0.65 4.90 4.51
CA TYR A 59 -1.26 5.12 3.21
C TYR A 59 -1.59 6.60 3.06
N TYR A 60 -1.23 7.17 1.93
CA TYR A 60 -1.68 8.50 1.56
C TYR A 60 -2.36 8.44 0.20
N LEU A 61 -3.69 8.64 0.17
CA LEU A 61 -4.48 8.56 -1.05
C LEU A 61 -4.26 9.80 -1.90
N THR A 62 -3.88 9.59 -3.16
CA THR A 62 -3.62 10.68 -4.11
C THR A 62 -4.74 10.86 -5.12
N HIS A 63 -5.46 9.78 -5.46
CA HIS A 63 -6.55 9.80 -6.45
C HIS A 63 -7.64 8.81 -6.03
N GLY A 64 -8.88 9.22 -6.20
CA GLY A 64 -10.02 8.33 -6.06
C GLY A 64 -10.63 8.29 -4.66
N THR A 65 -11.55 7.35 -4.48
CA THR A 65 -12.26 7.11 -3.23
C THR A 65 -12.23 5.63 -2.90
N GLY A 66 -12.26 5.31 -1.63
CA GLY A 66 -12.18 3.94 -1.15
C GLY A 66 -12.87 3.74 0.18
N ARG A 67 -12.76 2.52 0.66
CA ARG A 67 -13.17 2.13 2.01
C ARG A 67 -12.04 1.35 2.62
N ILE A 68 -11.63 1.72 3.82
CA ILE A 68 -10.59 1.03 4.58
C ILE A 68 -11.21 0.32 5.76
N ARG A 69 -10.77 -0.91 6.04
CA ARG A 69 -11.10 -1.62 7.27
C ARG A 69 -9.80 -1.93 8.00
N ILE A 70 -9.72 -1.52 9.25
CA ILE A 70 -8.59 -1.79 10.13
C ILE A 70 -9.12 -2.42 11.40
N GLU A 71 -8.71 -3.67 11.70
CA GLU A 71 -9.14 -4.44 12.88
C GLU A 71 -10.66 -4.38 13.10
N GLY A 72 -11.43 -4.57 12.03
CA GLY A 72 -12.89 -4.61 12.07
C GLY A 72 -13.59 -3.26 12.03
N GLU A 73 -12.87 -2.15 12.15
CA GLU A 73 -13.44 -0.81 11.96
C GLU A 73 -13.33 -0.40 10.50
N SER A 74 -14.42 0.06 9.90
CA SER A 74 -14.45 0.49 8.50
C SER A 74 -14.79 1.96 8.38
N ARG A 75 -14.11 2.65 7.46
CA ARG A 75 -14.36 4.04 7.13
C ARG A 75 -14.24 4.29 5.64
N ASP A 76 -15.01 5.23 5.13
CA ASP A 76 -14.82 5.76 3.79
C ASP A 76 -13.61 6.70 3.79
N VAL A 77 -12.82 6.62 2.72
CA VAL A 77 -11.60 7.43 2.54
C VAL A 77 -11.56 7.99 1.13
N ARG A 78 -10.80 9.08 0.95
CA ARG A 78 -10.69 9.78 -0.34
C ARG A 78 -9.30 10.39 -0.51
N ALA A 79 -9.04 10.87 -1.70
CA ALA A 79 -7.79 11.59 -1.99
C ALA A 79 -7.52 12.68 -0.95
N GLY A 80 -6.30 12.73 -0.46
CA GLY A 80 -5.87 13.64 0.61
C GLY A 80 -5.87 13.00 2.00
N ASP A 81 -6.49 11.83 2.17
CA ASP A 81 -6.49 11.14 3.47
C ASP A 81 -5.18 10.40 3.69
N ALA A 82 -4.65 10.51 4.90
CA ALA A 82 -3.54 9.71 5.39
C ALA A 82 -4.05 8.72 6.43
N ILE A 83 -3.64 7.45 6.29
CA ILE A 83 -4.11 6.35 7.12
C ILE A 83 -2.92 5.74 7.84
N ALA A 84 -2.97 5.68 9.17
CA ALA A 84 -1.93 5.06 9.98
C ALA A 84 -2.23 3.58 10.19
N ILE A 85 -1.26 2.72 9.87
CA ILE A 85 -1.37 1.28 10.00
C ILE A 85 -0.21 0.77 10.84
N PRO A 86 -0.43 0.53 12.15
CA PRO A 86 0.61 -0.02 13.03
C PRO A 86 1.00 -1.45 12.65
N PRO A 87 2.18 -1.92 13.06
CA PRO A 87 2.57 -3.31 12.86
C PRO A 87 1.56 -4.29 13.45
N GLY A 88 1.36 -5.42 12.81
CA GLY A 88 0.46 -6.46 13.26
C GLY A 88 -1.03 -6.16 13.05
N THR A 89 -1.35 -5.04 12.44
CA THR A 89 -2.73 -4.57 12.29
C THR A 89 -3.32 -5.03 10.97
N ARG A 90 -4.38 -5.82 11.02
CA ARG A 90 -5.07 -6.33 9.83
C ARG A 90 -5.81 -5.20 9.12
N HIS A 91 -5.60 -5.10 7.82
CA HIS A 91 -6.22 -4.04 7.01
C HIS A 91 -6.58 -4.53 5.62
N LYS A 92 -7.62 -3.89 5.06
CA LYS A 92 -8.10 -4.14 3.70
C LYS A 92 -8.62 -2.84 3.12
N LEU A 93 -8.30 -2.60 1.85
CA LEU A 93 -8.69 -1.38 1.13
C LEU A 93 -9.48 -1.76 -0.12
N TRP A 94 -10.68 -1.19 -0.26
CA TRP A 94 -11.54 -1.33 -1.43
C TRP A 94 -11.54 -0.05 -2.24
N ASN A 95 -11.56 -0.18 -3.55
CA ASN A 95 -11.89 0.93 -4.44
C ASN A 95 -13.41 1.02 -4.55
N THR A 96 -13.99 2.14 -4.10
CA THR A 96 -15.44 2.37 -4.14
C THR A 96 -15.83 3.43 -5.18
N GLY A 97 -14.86 3.94 -5.93
CA GLY A 97 -15.05 5.00 -6.89
C GLY A 97 -15.18 4.53 -8.33
N ALA A 98 -15.19 5.50 -9.24
CA ALA A 98 -15.34 5.29 -10.68
C ALA A 98 -14.01 5.40 -11.44
N GLU A 99 -12.90 5.58 -10.73
CA GLU A 99 -11.55 5.65 -11.29
C GLU A 99 -10.59 4.79 -10.47
N THR A 100 -9.41 4.51 -11.01
CA THR A 100 -8.36 3.77 -10.30
C THR A 100 -8.03 4.51 -9.00
N LEU A 101 -8.06 3.78 -7.88
CA LEU A 101 -7.61 4.29 -6.59
C LEU A 101 -6.09 4.26 -6.57
N ARG A 102 -5.46 5.40 -6.25
CA ARG A 102 -4.01 5.52 -6.20
C ARG A 102 -3.60 6.05 -4.84
N LEU A 103 -2.56 5.46 -4.27
CA LEU A 103 -2.06 5.83 -2.95
C LEU A 103 -0.56 5.62 -2.86
N LEU A 104 0.07 6.42 -2.00
CA LEU A 104 1.44 6.20 -1.61
C LEU A 104 1.48 5.30 -0.39
N CYS A 105 2.41 4.36 -0.37
CA CYS A 105 2.67 3.46 0.74
C CYS A 105 4.05 3.79 1.30
N CYS A 106 4.09 4.30 2.53
CA CYS A 106 5.32 4.58 3.26
C CYS A 106 5.49 3.51 4.32
N CYS A 107 6.54 2.71 4.21
CA CYS A 107 6.79 1.59 5.11
C CYS A 107 8.10 1.76 5.88
N ALA A 108 8.07 1.52 7.19
CA ALA A 108 9.25 1.55 8.06
C ALA A 108 9.14 0.44 9.11
N PRO A 109 10.06 -0.55 9.11
CA PRO A 109 11.06 -0.81 8.09
C PRO A 109 10.45 -1.03 6.71
N ALA A 110 11.29 -1.03 5.68
CA ALA A 110 10.87 -1.18 4.29
C ALA A 110 9.96 -2.39 4.09
N TYR A 111 9.03 -2.26 3.14
CA TYR A 111 8.16 -3.38 2.75
C TYR A 111 8.99 -4.61 2.40
N GLU A 112 8.59 -5.75 2.96
CA GLU A 112 9.14 -7.07 2.64
C GLU A 112 8.00 -8.06 2.41
N HIS A 113 8.15 -8.85 1.36
CA HIS A 113 7.17 -9.89 1.03
C HIS A 113 7.02 -10.88 2.19
N ASP A 114 8.14 -11.27 2.81
CA ASP A 114 8.17 -12.22 3.93
C ASP A 114 7.58 -11.66 5.22
N ASP A 115 7.46 -10.33 5.34
CA ASP A 115 6.87 -9.66 6.50
C ASP A 115 5.35 -9.50 6.36
N THR A 116 4.79 -9.90 5.22
CA THR A 116 3.37 -9.73 4.89
C THR A 116 2.63 -11.05 5.06
N VAL A 117 1.55 -11.02 5.85
CA VAL A 117 0.71 -12.19 6.14
C VAL A 117 -0.70 -11.93 5.63
N ILE A 118 -1.16 -12.77 4.71
CA ILE A 118 -2.52 -12.71 4.18
C ILE A 118 -3.45 -13.44 5.14
N THR A 119 -4.58 -12.80 5.49
CA THR A 119 -5.52 -13.29 6.50
C THR A 119 -6.87 -13.69 5.94
N GLU A 120 -7.06 -13.60 4.61
CA GLU A 120 -8.28 -14.08 3.96
C GLU A 120 -7.94 -15.09 2.85
N PRO A 121 -8.91 -15.95 2.47
CA PRO A 121 -8.71 -16.89 1.35
C PRO A 121 -8.44 -16.15 0.04
N ALA A 122 -7.66 -16.80 -0.82
CA ALA A 122 -7.36 -16.30 -2.16
C ALA A 122 -8.63 -16.23 -3.03
#